data_bfab3e7231b393ac6c1f415db1f1475a
#
_entry.id   bfab3e7231b393ac6c1f415db1f1475a
#
_cell.length_a   1.000
_cell.length_b   1.000
_cell.length_c   1.000
_cell.angle_alpha   90.00
_cell.angle_beta   90.00
_cell.angle_gamma   90.00
#
_symmetry.space_group_name_H-M   'P 1'
#
loop_
_entity.id
_entity.type
_entity.pdbx_description
1 polymer ?
#
loop_
_entity_poly.entity_id
_entity_poly.type
_entity_poly.pdbx_seq_one_letter_code
_entity_poly.pdbx_strand_id
1 'polypeptide(L)'
;MKSGAERREVQLLMSAFRRWLIMACLCLSGGMIFMLPFLREVYYIPLQKALDISNTQLGVLSSVFGIMALISYFPGGWLADRLSPRKLIALSMVLTGMGGLYFATFPSYKMAIIIHAFWGVTTSLTFWASMIKATRNWAPSTEQGRAFGILEGGRGIAEAGSSTIFLLLVFKKLGAGNHALSWVIILFSLVNILLAVMAWFVISDTGRSDAEQNKGREKIGFREVLRVLKMPVVWLISVVIITAYSAYWGSYYFTPYATDVFKMSVVFGGIIGTAKMWVKPLTALPAGLLADKIGVSKTVAWSFAILILSFGVFIFSPGNPNLVLILITNTAVASLAIFALRGIYFALLEEGGVPLAVTGAATGIVSVIGFTPDIFMPMLGGVFLDRYPGGLGYKYYFAFVAGLCILGLLSSLIILKKYSKQKDKLLSGTAA
;
A
#
# COMPACT_ATOMS: atom_id res chain seq x y z
N MET A 1 7.68 6.94 -51.66
CA MET A 1 6.49 7.37 -50.89
C MET A 1 5.91 6.13 -50.18
N LYS A 2 5.87 6.10 -48.88
CA LYS A 2 5.24 4.98 -48.14
C LYS A 2 3.75 4.98 -48.44
N SER A 3 3.16 3.78 -48.61
CA SER A 3 1.73 3.62 -48.94
C SER A 3 0.86 4.14 -47.80
N GLY A 4 -0.38 4.52 -48.07
CA GLY A 4 -1.32 4.99 -47.03
C GLY A 4 -1.58 3.95 -45.93
N ALA A 5 -1.43 2.66 -46.24
CA ALA A 5 -1.53 1.54 -45.30
C ALA A 5 -0.32 1.50 -44.34
N GLU A 6 0.91 1.64 -44.85
CA GLU A 6 2.12 1.74 -44.03
C GLU A 6 2.11 2.94 -43.08
N ARG A 7 1.57 4.10 -43.53
CA ARG A 7 1.42 5.26 -42.66
C ARG A 7 0.40 5.04 -41.54
N ARG A 8 -0.72 4.36 -41.82
CA ARG A 8 -1.72 4.00 -40.81
C ARG A 8 -1.17 2.99 -39.82
N GLU A 9 -0.42 1.99 -40.27
CA GLU A 9 0.18 0.97 -39.41
C GLU A 9 1.25 1.59 -38.48
N VAL A 10 2.10 2.47 -38.99
CA VAL A 10 3.07 3.21 -38.19
C VAL A 10 2.38 4.14 -37.18
N GLN A 11 1.28 4.81 -37.54
CA GLN A 11 0.49 5.63 -36.61
C GLN A 11 -0.18 4.81 -35.52
N LEU A 12 -0.72 3.63 -35.85
CA LEU A 12 -1.33 2.70 -34.88
C LEU A 12 -0.28 2.13 -33.92
N LEU A 13 0.90 1.75 -34.41
CA LEU A 13 2.01 1.27 -33.60
C LEU A 13 2.57 2.38 -32.69
N MET A 14 2.71 3.58 -33.18
CA MET A 14 3.15 4.73 -32.36
C MET A 14 2.11 5.10 -31.30
N SER A 15 0.82 5.01 -31.59
CA SER A 15 -0.25 5.23 -30.62
C SER A 15 -0.27 4.13 -29.54
N ALA A 16 -0.05 2.88 -29.92
CA ALA A 16 0.04 1.75 -29.00
C ALA A 16 1.30 1.85 -28.12
N PHE A 17 2.46 2.17 -28.68
CA PHE A 17 3.68 2.39 -27.93
C PHE A 17 3.54 3.50 -26.90
N ARG A 18 2.98 4.65 -27.30
CA ARG A 18 2.73 5.77 -26.40
C ARG A 18 1.77 5.39 -25.27
N ARG A 19 0.72 4.63 -25.57
CA ARG A 19 -0.23 4.12 -24.58
C ARG A 19 0.48 3.29 -23.51
N TRP A 20 1.34 2.34 -23.91
CA TRP A 20 2.09 1.52 -22.96
C TRP A 20 3.18 2.29 -22.21
N LEU A 21 3.78 3.28 -22.84
CA LEU A 21 4.75 4.16 -22.19
C LEU A 21 4.10 4.98 -21.07
N ILE A 22 2.86 5.47 -21.28
CA ILE A 22 2.08 6.13 -20.22
C ILE A 22 1.85 5.18 -19.04
N MET A 23 1.40 3.94 -19.30
CA MET A 23 1.16 2.97 -18.24
C MET A 23 2.46 2.62 -17.50
N ALA A 24 3.55 2.39 -18.19
CA ALA A 24 4.86 2.15 -17.58
C ALA A 24 5.29 3.34 -16.69
N CYS A 25 5.11 4.58 -17.19
CA CYS A 25 5.36 5.78 -16.39
C CYS A 25 4.52 5.83 -15.13
N LEU A 26 3.22 5.52 -15.20
CA LEU A 26 2.32 5.48 -14.04
C LEU A 26 2.72 4.39 -13.05
N CYS A 27 3.08 3.19 -13.53
CA CYS A 27 3.54 2.08 -12.69
C CYS A 27 4.84 2.45 -11.94
N LEU A 28 5.83 2.96 -12.66
CA LEU A 28 7.11 3.38 -12.07
C LEU A 28 6.91 4.53 -11.08
N SER A 29 6.18 5.58 -11.48
CA SER A 29 5.90 6.72 -10.62
C SER A 29 5.15 6.30 -9.35
N GLY A 30 4.12 5.47 -9.50
CA GLY A 30 3.30 4.99 -8.39
C GLY A 30 4.04 4.05 -7.42
N GLY A 31 5.03 3.29 -7.92
CA GLY A 31 5.89 2.48 -7.07
C GLY A 31 6.97 3.31 -6.37
N MET A 32 7.57 4.27 -7.08
CA MET A 32 8.74 5.00 -6.57
C MET A 32 8.41 6.10 -5.57
N ILE A 33 7.25 6.77 -5.71
CA ILE A 33 6.92 7.95 -4.90
C ILE A 33 6.83 7.64 -3.40
N PHE A 34 6.40 6.43 -3.04
CA PHE A 34 6.26 6.01 -1.65
C PHE A 34 7.54 5.44 -1.04
N MET A 35 8.60 5.23 -1.83
CA MET A 35 9.85 4.65 -1.32
C MET A 35 10.55 5.54 -0.29
N LEU A 36 10.52 6.86 -0.47
CA LEU A 36 11.12 7.81 0.46
C LEU A 36 10.38 7.88 1.80
N PRO A 37 9.06 8.07 1.86
CA PRO A 37 8.32 8.06 3.14
C PRO A 37 8.38 6.73 3.89
N PHE A 38 8.50 5.61 3.17
CA PHE A 38 8.49 4.26 3.75
C PHE A 38 9.85 3.57 3.77
N LEU A 39 10.96 4.32 3.72
CA LEU A 39 12.33 3.80 3.83
C LEU A 39 12.53 2.82 5.00
N ARG A 40 11.83 3.06 6.11
CA ARG A 40 11.89 2.20 7.30
C ARG A 40 11.52 0.73 7.05
N GLU A 41 10.79 0.44 5.98
CA GLU A 41 10.38 -0.93 5.64
C GLU A 41 11.58 -1.82 5.34
N VAL A 42 12.61 -1.25 4.70
CA VAL A 42 13.83 -1.96 4.31
C VAL A 42 15.02 -1.54 5.17
N TYR A 43 15.11 -0.25 5.52
CA TYR A 43 16.28 0.36 6.18
C TYR A 43 15.97 0.80 7.61
N TYR A 44 15.18 0.03 8.38
CA TYR A 44 14.73 0.40 9.73
C TYR A 44 15.87 0.79 10.65
N ILE A 45 16.79 -0.15 10.91
CA ILE A 45 17.94 0.06 11.83
C ILE A 45 18.91 1.12 11.30
N PRO A 46 19.31 1.10 10.00
CA PRO A 46 20.16 2.17 9.46
C PRO A 46 19.56 3.56 9.61
N LEU A 47 18.25 3.71 9.34
CA LEU A 47 17.57 4.99 9.41
C LEU A 47 17.49 5.50 10.85
N GLN A 48 17.17 4.62 11.80
CA GLN A 48 17.14 4.92 13.21
C GLN A 48 18.51 5.42 13.72
N LYS A 49 19.58 4.72 13.35
CA LYS A 49 20.94 5.10 13.74
C LYS A 49 21.41 6.38 13.07
N ALA A 50 21.09 6.59 11.79
CA ALA A 50 21.52 7.77 11.04
C ALA A 50 20.88 9.07 11.55
N LEU A 51 19.62 8.99 12.01
CA LEU A 51 18.89 10.13 12.60
C LEU A 51 19.07 10.25 14.12
N ASP A 52 19.72 9.29 14.76
CA ASP A 52 19.88 9.19 16.22
C ASP A 52 18.55 9.33 16.96
N ILE A 53 17.57 8.50 16.58
CA ILE A 53 16.20 8.53 17.09
C ILE A 53 15.76 7.21 17.69
N SER A 54 14.81 7.26 18.63
CA SER A 54 14.20 6.07 19.22
C SER A 54 13.23 5.38 18.24
N ASN A 55 12.78 4.15 18.58
CA ASN A 55 11.77 3.44 17.80
C ASN A 55 10.43 4.20 17.79
N THR A 56 10.04 4.80 18.91
CA THR A 56 8.86 5.66 19.02
C THR A 56 8.96 6.85 18.08
N GLN A 57 10.10 7.54 18.08
CA GLN A 57 10.33 8.70 17.21
C GLN A 57 10.28 8.31 15.74
N LEU A 58 10.88 7.18 15.37
CA LEU A 58 10.76 6.64 13.99
C LEU A 58 9.30 6.29 13.63
N GLY A 59 8.54 5.77 14.60
CA GLY A 59 7.10 5.52 14.46
C GLY A 59 6.31 6.81 14.23
N VAL A 60 6.61 7.88 15.00
CA VAL A 60 5.97 9.19 14.85
C VAL A 60 6.17 9.79 13.45
N LEU A 61 7.34 9.62 12.82
CA LEU A 61 7.55 10.09 11.45
C LEU A 61 6.49 9.49 10.49
N SER A 62 6.28 8.19 10.56
CA SER A 62 5.27 7.51 9.72
C SER A 62 3.85 7.90 10.10
N SER A 63 3.56 8.10 11.41
CA SER A 63 2.24 8.53 11.88
C SER A 63 1.90 9.94 11.39
N VAL A 64 2.85 10.86 11.40
CA VAL A 64 2.67 12.22 10.86
C VAL A 64 2.42 12.19 9.36
N PHE A 65 3.16 11.35 8.62
CA PHE A 65 2.86 11.10 7.21
C PHE A 65 1.41 10.63 7.02
N GLY A 66 0.96 9.63 7.80
CA GLY A 66 -0.39 9.08 7.71
C GLY A 66 -1.49 10.10 8.01
N ILE A 67 -1.31 10.95 9.03
CA ILE A 67 -2.23 12.04 9.37
C ILE A 67 -2.36 13.01 8.19
N MET A 68 -1.23 13.49 7.66
CA MET A 68 -1.21 14.46 6.57
C MET A 68 -1.75 13.85 5.27
N ALA A 69 -1.46 12.57 5.01
CA ALA A 69 -2.03 11.84 3.89
C ALA A 69 -3.56 11.76 3.99
N LEU A 70 -4.09 11.38 5.16
CA LEU A 70 -5.54 11.27 5.39
C LEU A 70 -6.26 12.61 5.17
N ILE A 71 -5.73 13.70 5.72
CA ILE A 71 -6.27 15.06 5.53
C ILE A 71 -6.22 15.46 4.05
N SER A 72 -5.18 15.04 3.32
CA SER A 72 -4.93 15.42 1.93
C SER A 72 -5.78 14.66 0.91
N TYR A 73 -6.32 13.49 1.24
CA TYR A 73 -7.10 12.69 0.28
C TYR A 73 -8.33 13.40 -0.23
N PHE A 74 -9.09 14.06 0.66
CA PHE A 74 -10.32 14.75 0.26
C PHE A 74 -10.06 15.97 -0.69
N PRO A 75 -9.18 16.94 -0.31
CA PRO A 75 -8.86 18.05 -1.22
C PRO A 75 -8.08 17.57 -2.46
N GLY A 76 -7.36 16.46 -2.39
CA GLY A 76 -6.63 15.87 -3.52
C GLY A 76 -7.55 15.41 -4.64
N GLY A 77 -8.67 14.79 -4.33
CA GLY A 77 -9.70 14.45 -5.30
C GLY A 77 -10.23 15.67 -6.05
N TRP A 78 -10.59 16.71 -5.30
CA TRP A 78 -11.05 17.98 -5.87
C TRP A 78 -10.01 18.67 -6.76
N LEU A 79 -8.73 18.63 -6.36
CA LEU A 79 -7.63 19.20 -7.12
C LEU A 79 -7.39 18.42 -8.43
N ALA A 80 -7.41 17.09 -8.37
CA ALA A 80 -7.24 16.22 -9.53
C ALA A 80 -8.37 16.38 -10.56
N ASP A 81 -9.59 16.72 -10.13
CA ASP A 81 -10.69 16.99 -11.06
C ASP A 81 -10.48 18.29 -11.86
N ARG A 82 -9.79 19.28 -11.30
CA ARG A 82 -9.59 20.61 -11.91
C ARG A 82 -8.28 20.80 -12.64
N LEU A 83 -7.26 20.08 -12.23
CA LEU A 83 -5.93 20.20 -12.81
C LEU A 83 -5.56 18.96 -13.63
N SER A 84 -4.62 19.19 -14.54
CA SER A 84 -4.07 18.14 -15.39
C SER A 84 -3.30 17.09 -14.57
N PRO A 85 -3.59 15.77 -14.74
CA PRO A 85 -2.83 14.70 -14.09
C PRO A 85 -1.33 14.80 -14.33
N ARG A 86 -0.91 15.19 -15.54
CA ARG A 86 0.50 15.40 -15.90
C ARG A 86 1.19 16.39 -14.97
N LYS A 87 0.58 17.57 -14.76
CA LYS A 87 1.15 18.62 -13.91
C LYS A 87 1.22 18.20 -12.45
N LEU A 88 0.15 17.58 -11.95
CA LEU A 88 0.06 17.16 -10.54
C LEU A 88 1.03 16.01 -10.23
N ILE A 89 1.14 15.00 -11.10
CA ILE A 89 2.09 13.90 -10.95
C ILE A 89 3.52 14.42 -10.99
N ALA A 90 3.88 15.23 -11.99
CA ALA A 90 5.22 15.78 -12.13
C ALA A 90 5.59 16.66 -10.92
N LEU A 91 4.71 17.58 -10.51
CA LEU A 91 4.92 18.43 -9.34
C LEU A 91 5.15 17.60 -8.07
N SER A 92 4.29 16.61 -7.83
CA SER A 92 4.38 15.74 -6.67
C SER A 92 5.72 15.01 -6.59
N MET A 93 6.16 14.45 -7.71
CA MET A 93 7.40 13.67 -7.77
C MET A 93 8.65 14.56 -7.61
N VAL A 94 8.65 15.78 -8.19
CA VAL A 94 9.73 16.76 -7.97
C VAL A 94 9.79 17.13 -6.49
N LEU A 95 8.66 17.52 -5.90
CA LEU A 95 8.61 17.94 -4.49
C LEU A 95 9.01 16.82 -3.54
N THR A 96 8.53 15.59 -3.78
CA THR A 96 8.90 14.42 -2.98
C THR A 96 10.39 14.11 -3.11
N GLY A 97 10.94 14.15 -4.33
CA GLY A 97 12.37 13.97 -4.59
C GLY A 97 13.25 15.05 -3.95
N MET A 98 12.85 16.32 -4.03
CA MET A 98 13.59 17.42 -3.36
C MET A 98 13.60 17.24 -1.84
N GLY A 99 12.44 16.86 -1.24
CA GLY A 99 12.38 16.50 0.17
C GLY A 99 13.34 15.36 0.53
N GLY A 100 13.48 14.37 -0.37
CA GLY A 100 14.41 13.26 -0.20
C GLY A 100 15.88 13.68 -0.29
N LEU A 101 16.26 14.58 -1.22
CA LEU A 101 17.62 15.11 -1.28
C LEU A 101 18.01 15.81 0.02
N TYR A 102 17.10 16.59 0.60
CA TYR A 102 17.34 17.20 1.89
C TYR A 102 17.36 16.14 3.01
N PHE A 103 16.48 15.15 2.99
CA PHE A 103 16.46 14.08 3.99
C PHE A 103 17.74 13.22 3.98
N ALA A 104 18.43 13.11 2.84
CA ALA A 104 19.72 12.41 2.72
C ALA A 104 20.84 13.04 3.52
N THR A 105 20.70 14.29 4.00
CA THR A 105 21.65 14.94 4.92
C THR A 105 21.45 14.55 6.39
N PHE A 106 20.48 13.67 6.67
CA PHE A 106 20.07 13.29 8.04
C PHE A 106 19.78 14.50 8.94
N PRO A 107 18.74 15.28 8.59
CA PRO A 107 18.40 16.48 9.32
C PRO A 107 17.93 16.16 10.74
N SER A 108 17.82 17.19 11.60
CA SER A 108 17.30 17.03 12.95
C SER A 108 15.92 16.36 12.97
N TYR A 109 15.57 15.71 14.07
CA TYR A 109 14.27 15.02 14.23
C TYR A 109 13.06 15.93 13.93
N LYS A 110 13.11 17.21 14.33
CA LYS A 110 12.06 18.19 14.01
C LYS A 110 11.90 18.39 12.51
N MET A 111 13.00 18.49 11.78
CA MET A 111 12.96 18.62 10.32
C MET A 111 12.52 17.31 9.66
N ALA A 112 12.90 16.16 10.19
CA ALA A 112 12.42 14.87 9.71
C ALA A 112 10.88 14.74 9.83
N ILE A 113 10.27 15.23 10.93
CA ILE A 113 8.82 15.33 11.09
C ILE A 113 8.20 16.20 10.00
N ILE A 114 8.76 17.39 9.76
CA ILE A 114 8.26 18.32 8.72
C ILE A 114 8.33 17.69 7.33
N ILE A 115 9.42 16.98 7.00
CA ILE A 115 9.59 16.30 5.74
C ILE A 115 8.55 15.17 5.57
N HIS A 116 8.29 14.38 6.61
CA HIS A 116 7.27 13.32 6.55
C HIS A 116 5.85 13.91 6.42
N ALA A 117 5.56 15.01 7.11
CA ALA A 117 4.33 15.76 6.92
C ALA A 117 4.19 16.25 5.47
N PHE A 118 5.24 16.84 4.93
CA PHE A 118 5.32 17.31 3.56
C PHE A 118 5.13 16.17 2.54
N TRP A 119 5.77 15.01 2.74
CA TRP A 119 5.55 13.83 1.92
C TRP A 119 4.12 13.31 2.00
N GLY A 120 3.47 13.34 3.17
CA GLY A 120 2.05 13.01 3.31
C GLY A 120 1.16 13.87 2.42
N VAL A 121 1.46 15.18 2.36
CA VAL A 121 0.76 16.10 1.46
C VAL A 121 1.09 15.82 -0.01
N THR A 122 2.36 15.80 -0.39
CA THR A 122 2.76 15.68 -1.81
C THR A 122 2.28 14.38 -2.44
N THR A 123 2.31 13.26 -1.70
CA THR A 123 1.90 11.96 -2.22
C THR A 123 0.40 11.78 -2.29
N SER A 124 -0.37 12.41 -1.40
CA SER A 124 -1.82 12.18 -1.31
C SER A 124 -2.64 13.30 -1.95
N LEU A 125 -2.23 14.56 -1.76
CA LEU A 125 -2.95 15.71 -2.33
C LEU A 125 -2.80 15.79 -3.85
N THR A 126 -1.59 15.62 -4.37
CA THR A 126 -1.29 15.88 -5.76
C THR A 126 -1.09 14.61 -6.59
N PHE A 127 -0.53 13.55 -6.02
CA PHE A 127 -0.18 12.35 -6.78
C PHE A 127 -1.33 11.34 -6.88
N TRP A 128 -1.87 10.89 -5.74
CA TRP A 128 -2.74 9.70 -5.70
C TRP A 128 -3.96 9.81 -6.61
N ALA A 129 -4.79 10.84 -6.41
CA ALA A 129 -5.99 11.04 -7.20
C ALA A 129 -5.68 11.27 -8.69
N SER A 130 -4.56 11.94 -8.98
CA SER A 130 -4.11 12.21 -10.35
C SER A 130 -3.65 10.96 -11.07
N MET A 131 -2.94 10.05 -10.38
CA MET A 131 -2.56 8.74 -10.91
C MET A 131 -3.80 7.90 -11.22
N ILE A 132 -4.78 7.87 -10.33
CA ILE A 132 -6.07 7.17 -10.54
C ILE A 132 -6.80 7.75 -11.76
N LYS A 133 -6.87 9.09 -11.89
CA LYS A 133 -7.48 9.76 -13.05
C LYS A 133 -6.73 9.43 -14.35
N ALA A 134 -5.41 9.48 -14.36
CA ALA A 134 -4.61 9.13 -15.51
C ALA A 134 -4.79 7.67 -15.95
N THR A 135 -4.89 6.75 -15.00
CA THR A 135 -5.14 5.32 -15.26
C THR A 135 -6.53 5.09 -15.84
N ARG A 136 -7.54 5.77 -15.33
CA ARG A 136 -8.90 5.73 -15.90
C ARG A 136 -8.93 6.21 -17.34
N ASN A 137 -8.20 7.29 -17.63
CA ASN A 137 -8.12 7.87 -18.97
C ASN A 137 -7.34 6.98 -19.95
N TRP A 138 -6.49 6.10 -19.44
CA TRP A 138 -5.67 5.19 -20.26
C TRP A 138 -6.49 4.06 -20.92
N ALA A 139 -7.55 3.56 -20.28
CA ALA A 139 -8.34 2.45 -20.76
C ALA A 139 -9.82 2.82 -21.01
N PRO A 140 -10.51 2.18 -21.99
CA PRO A 140 -11.94 2.28 -22.14
C PRO A 140 -12.67 1.73 -20.91
N SER A 141 -13.95 2.08 -20.74
CA SER A 141 -14.78 1.66 -19.61
C SER A 141 -14.85 0.14 -19.42
N THR A 142 -14.76 -0.61 -20.51
CA THR A 142 -14.79 -2.08 -20.52
C THR A 142 -13.48 -2.75 -20.07
N GLU A 143 -12.36 -2.01 -20.01
CA GLU A 143 -11.02 -2.53 -19.66
C GLU A 143 -10.46 -1.92 -18.38
N GLN A 144 -11.28 -1.24 -17.56
CA GLN A 144 -10.81 -0.56 -16.35
C GLN A 144 -10.17 -1.53 -15.35
N GLY A 145 -10.75 -2.69 -15.12
CA GLY A 145 -10.19 -3.72 -14.25
C GLY A 145 -8.78 -4.15 -14.67
N ARG A 146 -8.58 -4.35 -15.98
CA ARG A 146 -7.27 -4.66 -16.55
C ARG A 146 -6.26 -3.52 -16.35
N ALA A 147 -6.67 -2.27 -16.54
CA ALA A 147 -5.81 -1.10 -16.38
C ALA A 147 -5.31 -0.96 -14.93
N PHE A 148 -6.21 -1.07 -13.94
CA PHE A 148 -5.84 -1.02 -12.53
C PHE A 148 -5.04 -2.25 -12.09
N GLY A 149 -5.33 -3.43 -12.63
CA GLY A 149 -4.52 -4.63 -12.39
C GLY A 149 -3.07 -4.48 -12.87
N ILE A 150 -2.87 -3.93 -14.08
CA ILE A 150 -1.54 -3.63 -14.62
C ILE A 150 -0.85 -2.55 -13.78
N LEU A 151 -1.57 -1.48 -13.40
CA LEU A 151 -1.03 -0.43 -12.54
C LEU A 151 -0.53 -1.01 -11.21
N GLU A 152 -1.36 -1.75 -10.48
CA GLU A 152 -0.99 -2.27 -9.15
C GLU A 152 0.14 -3.32 -9.22
N GLY A 153 0.09 -4.21 -10.22
CA GLY A 153 1.17 -5.15 -10.48
C GLY A 153 2.49 -4.46 -10.84
N GLY A 154 2.43 -3.49 -11.74
CA GLY A 154 3.59 -2.71 -12.17
C GLY A 154 4.19 -1.85 -11.05
N ARG A 155 3.35 -1.23 -10.21
CA ARG A 155 3.80 -0.53 -8.99
C ARG A 155 4.53 -1.47 -8.04
N GLY A 156 3.95 -2.65 -7.77
CA GLY A 156 4.57 -3.64 -6.90
C GLY A 156 5.94 -4.11 -7.42
N ILE A 157 6.08 -4.32 -8.73
CA ILE A 157 7.35 -4.67 -9.36
C ILE A 157 8.36 -3.50 -9.24
N ALA A 158 7.92 -2.26 -9.45
CA ALA A 158 8.78 -1.08 -9.31
C ALA A 158 9.28 -0.90 -7.87
N GLU A 159 8.40 -1.04 -6.87
CA GLU A 159 8.72 -1.01 -5.44
C GLU A 159 9.76 -2.09 -5.08
N ALA A 160 9.46 -3.34 -5.37
CA ALA A 160 10.29 -4.48 -5.00
C ALA A 160 11.62 -4.50 -5.78
N GLY A 161 11.58 -4.20 -7.08
CA GLY A 161 12.76 -4.19 -7.94
C GLY A 161 13.75 -3.10 -7.54
N SER A 162 13.29 -1.87 -7.37
CA SER A 162 14.16 -0.75 -6.96
C SER A 162 14.74 -0.97 -5.56
N SER A 163 13.92 -1.43 -4.61
CA SER A 163 14.39 -1.78 -3.26
C SER A 163 15.47 -2.85 -3.29
N THR A 164 15.29 -3.90 -4.10
CA THR A 164 16.28 -4.98 -4.25
C THR A 164 17.58 -4.45 -4.86
N ILE A 165 17.47 -3.67 -5.94
CA ILE A 165 18.63 -3.10 -6.64
C ILE A 165 19.42 -2.20 -5.68
N PHE A 166 18.77 -1.26 -5.00
CA PHE A 166 19.47 -0.30 -4.13
C PHE A 166 20.00 -0.94 -2.85
N LEU A 167 19.31 -1.96 -2.32
CA LEU A 167 19.82 -2.73 -1.19
C LEU A 167 21.09 -3.52 -1.56
N LEU A 168 21.06 -4.25 -2.67
CA LEU A 168 22.15 -5.16 -3.03
C LEU A 168 23.31 -4.46 -3.70
N LEU A 169 23.06 -3.52 -4.64
CA LEU A 169 24.10 -2.88 -5.43
C LEU A 169 24.67 -1.61 -4.75
N VAL A 170 23.92 -0.96 -3.87
CA VAL A 170 24.38 0.27 -3.21
C VAL A 170 24.64 0.02 -1.74
N PHE A 171 23.59 -0.25 -0.96
CA PHE A 171 23.69 -0.34 0.49
C PHE A 171 24.65 -1.44 0.97
N LYS A 172 24.57 -2.65 0.38
CA LYS A 172 25.48 -3.75 0.71
C LYS A 172 26.92 -3.45 0.29
N LYS A 173 27.13 -2.90 -0.93
CA LYS A 173 28.49 -2.65 -1.45
C LYS A 173 29.21 -1.50 -0.73
N LEU A 174 28.49 -0.45 -0.30
CA LEU A 174 29.08 0.70 0.39
C LEU A 174 29.22 0.48 1.90
N GLY A 175 28.93 -0.72 2.43
CA GLY A 175 29.22 -1.10 3.82
C GLY A 175 28.08 -0.86 4.81
N ALA A 176 26.83 -0.73 4.35
CA ALA A 176 25.61 -0.67 5.18
C ALA A 176 25.62 0.41 6.30
N GLY A 177 26.37 1.48 6.12
CA GLY A 177 26.43 2.62 7.06
C GLY A 177 25.65 3.85 6.57
N ASN A 178 25.80 4.98 7.28
CA ASN A 178 25.12 6.24 6.97
C ASN A 178 25.42 6.74 5.55
N HIS A 179 26.66 6.63 5.09
CA HIS A 179 27.04 6.99 3.72
C HIS A 179 26.27 6.18 2.67
N ALA A 180 26.17 4.86 2.87
CA ALA A 180 25.40 4.00 1.98
C ALA A 180 23.91 4.34 1.98
N LEU A 181 23.33 4.61 3.16
CA LEU A 181 21.94 5.02 3.30
C LEU A 181 21.67 6.38 2.63
N SER A 182 22.58 7.36 2.80
CA SER A 182 22.48 8.66 2.11
C SER A 182 22.42 8.48 0.59
N TRP A 183 23.28 7.64 0.00
CA TRP A 183 23.25 7.34 -1.43
C TRP A 183 21.96 6.65 -1.88
N VAL A 184 21.42 5.72 -1.09
CA VAL A 184 20.12 5.11 -1.39
C VAL A 184 19.02 6.16 -1.43
N ILE A 185 18.99 7.08 -0.46
CA ILE A 185 18.00 8.17 -0.40
C ILE A 185 18.17 9.11 -1.61
N ILE A 186 19.41 9.49 -1.94
CA ILE A 186 19.71 10.32 -3.11
C ILE A 186 19.23 9.63 -4.40
N LEU A 187 19.50 8.34 -4.57
CA LEU A 187 19.07 7.60 -5.76
C LEU A 187 17.54 7.54 -5.88
N PHE A 188 16.82 7.23 -4.80
CA PHE A 188 15.36 7.30 -4.81
C PHE A 188 14.86 8.70 -5.15
N SER A 189 15.51 9.74 -4.63
CA SER A 189 15.17 11.14 -4.91
C SER A 189 15.37 11.51 -6.37
N LEU A 190 16.54 11.15 -6.94
CA LEU A 190 16.85 11.40 -8.34
C LEU A 190 15.91 10.64 -9.29
N VAL A 191 15.59 9.37 -8.97
CA VAL A 191 14.61 8.61 -9.74
C VAL A 191 13.24 9.26 -9.71
N ASN A 192 12.78 9.77 -8.56
CA ASN A 192 11.53 10.53 -8.49
C ASN A 192 11.58 11.76 -9.40
N ILE A 193 12.66 12.55 -9.38
CA ILE A 193 12.82 13.76 -10.22
C ILE A 193 12.86 13.36 -11.71
N LEU A 194 13.58 12.30 -12.08
CA LEU A 194 13.64 11.80 -13.46
C LEU A 194 12.25 11.33 -13.94
N LEU A 195 11.52 10.61 -13.10
CA LEU A 195 10.17 10.19 -13.42
C LEU A 195 9.19 11.37 -13.50
N ALA A 196 9.42 12.46 -12.76
CA ALA A 196 8.66 13.70 -12.93
C ALA A 196 8.86 14.29 -14.33
N VAL A 197 10.10 14.35 -14.82
CA VAL A 197 10.41 14.78 -16.18
C VAL A 197 9.77 13.85 -17.20
N MET A 198 9.89 12.54 -17.00
CA MET A 198 9.23 11.55 -17.87
C MET A 198 7.70 11.74 -17.88
N ALA A 199 7.07 11.91 -16.73
CA ALA A 199 5.63 12.14 -16.61
C ALA A 199 5.19 13.41 -17.35
N TRP A 200 5.99 14.48 -17.26
CA TRP A 200 5.72 15.73 -17.95
C TRP A 200 5.64 15.59 -19.48
N PHE A 201 6.51 14.77 -20.06
CA PHE A 201 6.55 14.60 -21.52
C PHE A 201 5.66 13.45 -22.03
N VAL A 202 5.47 12.41 -21.23
CA VAL A 202 4.76 11.18 -21.64
C VAL A 202 3.27 11.26 -21.38
N ILE A 203 2.85 11.76 -20.20
CA ILE A 203 1.42 11.84 -19.85
C ILE A 203 0.79 12.98 -20.64
N SER A 204 -0.21 12.67 -21.46
CA SER A 204 -0.95 13.67 -22.21
C SER A 204 -2.14 14.19 -21.41
N ASP A 205 -2.42 15.49 -21.55
CA ASP A 205 -3.62 16.13 -20.99
C ASP A 205 -4.88 15.87 -21.84
N THR A 206 -4.73 15.22 -23.01
CA THR A 206 -5.82 14.83 -23.89
C THR A 206 -6.54 13.59 -23.33
N GLY A 207 -7.27 13.76 -22.25
CA GLY A 207 -8.26 12.82 -21.75
C GLY A 207 -9.65 13.18 -22.26
N ARG A 208 -10.55 12.18 -22.38
CA ARG A 208 -11.99 12.39 -22.60
C ARG A 208 -12.46 13.55 -21.74
N SER A 209 -13.21 14.48 -22.35
CA SER A 209 -13.70 15.66 -21.66
C SER A 209 -14.40 15.26 -20.35
N ASP A 210 -14.10 15.96 -19.26
CA ASP A 210 -14.71 15.74 -17.93
C ASP A 210 -16.26 15.71 -17.99
N ALA A 211 -16.85 16.30 -19.05
CA ALA A 211 -18.29 16.29 -19.33
C ALA A 211 -18.84 14.87 -19.69
N GLU A 212 -18.05 14.00 -20.30
CA GLU A 212 -18.48 12.62 -20.59
C GLU A 212 -18.30 11.68 -19.38
N GLN A 213 -17.32 11.93 -18.51
CA GLN A 213 -17.09 11.14 -17.30
C GLN A 213 -18.08 11.48 -16.18
N ASN A 214 -18.59 12.71 -16.14
CA ASN A 214 -19.57 13.15 -15.13
C ASN A 214 -21.02 12.76 -15.44
N LYS A 215 -21.34 12.31 -16.65
CA LYS A 215 -22.71 11.91 -17.04
C LYS A 215 -23.25 10.68 -16.29
N GLY A 216 -22.43 9.99 -15.50
CA GLY A 216 -22.84 8.80 -14.73
C GLY A 216 -22.55 8.88 -13.22
N ARG A 217 -21.96 9.96 -12.72
CA ARG A 217 -21.76 10.15 -11.29
C ARG A 217 -23.00 10.80 -10.69
N GLU A 218 -23.93 10.00 -10.20
CA GLU A 218 -24.85 10.47 -9.18
C GLU A 218 -24.03 11.07 -8.04
N LYS A 219 -24.26 12.36 -7.74
CA LYS A 219 -23.64 13.00 -6.57
C LYS A 219 -24.10 12.20 -5.35
N ILE A 220 -23.17 11.53 -4.68
CA ILE A 220 -23.43 10.84 -3.44
C ILE A 220 -24.01 11.90 -2.47
N GLY A 221 -25.29 11.84 -2.23
CA GLY A 221 -25.98 12.77 -1.34
C GLY A 221 -25.71 12.40 0.12
N PHE A 222 -25.93 13.33 1.02
CA PHE A 222 -25.80 13.10 2.46
C PHE A 222 -26.72 11.96 2.96
N ARG A 223 -27.85 11.75 2.29
CA ARG A 223 -28.80 10.66 2.60
C ARG A 223 -28.21 9.27 2.33
N GLU A 224 -27.45 9.11 1.23
CA GLU A 224 -26.78 7.86 0.89
C GLU A 224 -25.69 7.54 1.92
N VAL A 225 -24.92 8.53 2.36
CA VAL A 225 -23.91 8.37 3.42
C VAL A 225 -24.57 7.92 4.73
N LEU A 226 -25.67 8.56 5.13
CA LEU A 226 -26.42 8.17 6.34
C LEU A 226 -27.02 6.76 6.22
N ARG A 227 -27.47 6.37 5.04
CA ARG A 227 -27.98 5.01 4.79
C ARG A 227 -26.90 3.97 4.97
N VAL A 228 -25.70 4.22 4.44
CA VAL A 228 -24.54 3.32 4.56
C VAL A 228 -24.08 3.21 6.02
N LEU A 229 -24.03 4.31 6.77
CA LEU A 229 -23.67 4.32 8.19
C LEU A 229 -24.63 3.50 9.07
N LYS A 230 -25.89 3.32 8.63
CA LYS A 230 -26.88 2.48 9.32
C LYS A 230 -26.76 0.98 8.98
N MET A 231 -25.91 0.60 8.04
CA MET A 231 -25.72 -0.80 7.64
C MET A 231 -24.71 -1.51 8.55
N PRO A 232 -25.09 -2.50 9.40
CA PRO A 232 -24.16 -3.14 10.32
C PRO A 232 -23.00 -3.86 9.61
N VAL A 233 -23.23 -4.37 8.40
CA VAL A 233 -22.19 -5.04 7.60
C VAL A 233 -21.05 -4.09 7.24
N VAL A 234 -21.30 -2.80 7.03
CA VAL A 234 -20.27 -1.80 6.73
C VAL A 234 -19.29 -1.66 7.90
N TRP A 235 -19.80 -1.68 9.14
CA TRP A 235 -18.95 -1.63 10.33
C TRP A 235 -18.13 -2.91 10.52
N LEU A 236 -18.72 -4.08 10.26
CA LEU A 236 -17.99 -5.35 10.28
C LEU A 236 -16.86 -5.37 9.24
N ILE A 237 -17.13 -4.89 8.02
CA ILE A 237 -16.12 -4.77 6.97
C ILE A 237 -15.04 -3.75 7.37
N SER A 238 -15.42 -2.63 8.00
CA SER A 238 -14.45 -1.66 8.53
C SER A 238 -13.52 -2.30 9.57
N VAL A 239 -14.05 -3.15 10.47
CA VAL A 239 -13.22 -3.91 11.43
C VAL A 239 -12.30 -4.89 10.70
N VAL A 240 -12.77 -5.59 9.67
CA VAL A 240 -11.92 -6.47 8.85
C VAL A 240 -10.78 -5.68 8.22
N ILE A 241 -11.05 -4.51 7.63
CA ILE A 241 -10.04 -3.71 6.95
C ILE A 241 -9.04 -3.11 7.93
N ILE A 242 -9.49 -2.51 9.04
CA ILE A 242 -8.59 -1.92 10.05
C ILE A 242 -7.66 -2.98 10.65
N THR A 243 -8.16 -4.20 10.90
CA THR A 243 -7.35 -5.27 11.49
C THR A 243 -6.39 -5.89 10.47
N ALA A 244 -6.81 -6.08 9.21
CA ALA A 244 -5.95 -6.52 8.12
C ALA A 244 -4.83 -5.49 7.84
N TYR A 245 -5.16 -4.21 7.88
CA TYR A 245 -4.20 -3.13 7.66
C TYR A 245 -3.25 -2.95 8.85
N SER A 246 -3.73 -3.23 10.07
CA SER A 246 -2.86 -3.31 11.25
C SER A 246 -1.87 -4.46 11.16
N ALA A 247 -2.27 -5.63 10.64
CA ALA A 247 -1.36 -6.73 10.37
C ALA A 247 -0.32 -6.38 9.30
N TYR A 248 -0.70 -5.61 8.27
CA TYR A 248 0.23 -5.07 7.29
C TYR A 248 1.29 -4.17 7.97
N TRP A 249 0.90 -3.27 8.87
CA TRP A 249 1.85 -2.50 9.67
C TRP A 249 2.70 -3.37 10.60
N GLY A 250 2.14 -4.46 11.11
CA GLY A 250 2.90 -5.48 11.85
C GLY A 250 4.10 -6.02 11.06
N SER A 251 3.94 -6.18 9.75
CA SER A 251 4.99 -6.69 8.87
C SER A 251 6.18 -5.74 8.67
N TYR A 252 6.05 -4.45 8.96
CA TYR A 252 7.18 -3.50 8.95
C TYR A 252 8.22 -3.79 10.02
N TYR A 253 7.83 -4.54 11.06
CA TYR A 253 8.72 -4.94 12.14
C TYR A 253 9.43 -6.28 11.87
N PHE A 254 9.16 -6.96 10.75
CA PHE A 254 9.91 -8.17 10.37
C PHE A 254 11.38 -7.87 10.09
N THR A 255 11.68 -6.74 9.45
CA THR A 255 13.05 -6.26 9.17
C THR A 255 13.86 -6.07 10.46
N PRO A 256 13.47 -5.21 11.41
CA PRO A 256 14.21 -5.05 12.65
C PRO A 256 14.14 -6.29 13.56
N TYR A 257 13.07 -7.08 13.53
CA TYR A 257 12.98 -8.33 14.27
C TYR A 257 14.05 -9.34 13.84
N ALA A 258 14.32 -9.47 12.55
CA ALA A 258 15.39 -10.32 12.03
C ALA A 258 16.77 -9.87 12.56
N THR A 259 17.00 -8.57 12.68
CA THR A 259 18.27 -8.00 13.14
C THR A 259 18.40 -8.07 14.66
N ASP A 260 17.39 -7.63 15.40
CA ASP A 260 17.47 -7.46 16.85
C ASP A 260 17.27 -8.77 17.61
N VAL A 261 16.37 -9.63 17.14
CA VAL A 261 15.99 -10.87 17.82
C VAL A 261 16.77 -12.07 17.29
N PHE A 262 16.84 -12.23 15.96
CA PHE A 262 17.59 -13.33 15.35
C PHE A 262 19.07 -13.03 15.14
N LYS A 263 19.53 -11.81 15.50
CA LYS A 263 20.94 -11.38 15.37
C LYS A 263 21.47 -11.45 13.93
N MET A 264 20.59 -11.36 12.95
CA MET A 264 20.96 -11.32 11.54
C MET A 264 21.59 -9.98 11.18
N SER A 265 22.37 -9.94 10.09
CA SER A 265 22.93 -8.68 9.61
C SER A 265 21.84 -7.70 9.18
N VAL A 266 22.14 -6.41 9.24
CA VAL A 266 21.23 -5.33 8.79
C VAL A 266 20.85 -5.51 7.31
N VAL A 267 21.77 -5.99 6.47
CA VAL A 267 21.50 -6.32 5.07
C VAL A 267 20.49 -7.47 4.96
N PHE A 268 20.62 -8.50 5.80
CA PHE A 268 19.66 -9.60 5.82
C PHE A 268 18.26 -9.12 6.24
N GLY A 269 18.15 -8.26 7.25
CA GLY A 269 16.90 -7.60 7.61
C GLY A 269 16.28 -6.86 6.43
N GLY A 270 17.08 -6.10 5.67
CA GLY A 270 16.65 -5.44 4.44
C GLY A 270 16.19 -6.44 3.36
N ILE A 271 16.84 -7.60 3.23
CA ILE A 271 16.39 -8.67 2.32
C ILE A 271 15.00 -9.19 2.73
N ILE A 272 14.73 -9.38 4.02
CA ILE A 272 13.40 -9.75 4.52
C ILE A 272 12.35 -8.70 4.12
N GLY A 273 12.66 -7.40 4.29
CA GLY A 273 11.77 -6.30 3.87
C GLY A 273 11.49 -6.30 2.36
N THR A 274 12.52 -6.43 1.53
CA THR A 274 12.38 -6.48 0.07
C THR A 274 11.69 -7.76 -0.42
N ALA A 275 12.00 -8.92 0.17
CA ALA A 275 11.34 -10.18 -0.17
C ALA A 275 9.83 -10.11 0.08
N LYS A 276 9.41 -9.48 1.18
CA LYS A 276 7.99 -9.21 1.46
C LYS A 276 7.34 -8.38 0.36
N MET A 277 8.02 -7.37 -0.18
CA MET A 277 7.47 -6.54 -1.27
C MET A 277 7.21 -7.36 -2.54
N TRP A 278 8.05 -8.36 -2.86
CA TRP A 278 7.83 -9.26 -3.99
C TRP A 278 6.62 -10.19 -3.83
N VAL A 279 6.19 -10.46 -2.60
CA VAL A 279 5.00 -11.27 -2.33
C VAL A 279 3.73 -10.54 -2.80
N LYS A 280 3.68 -9.21 -2.73
CA LYS A 280 2.51 -8.39 -3.12
C LYS A 280 2.00 -8.69 -4.53
N PRO A 281 2.80 -8.56 -5.62
CA PRO A 281 2.34 -8.84 -6.97
C PRO A 281 2.03 -10.33 -7.22
N LEU A 282 2.67 -11.24 -6.47
CA LEU A 282 2.49 -12.68 -6.63
C LEU A 282 1.20 -13.20 -5.96
N THR A 283 0.67 -12.47 -4.99
CA THR A 283 -0.44 -12.96 -4.15
C THR A 283 -1.81 -12.47 -4.61
N ALA A 284 -1.87 -11.27 -5.20
CA ALA A 284 -3.15 -10.63 -5.52
C ALA A 284 -4.05 -11.48 -6.43
N LEU A 285 -3.49 -12.07 -7.49
CA LEU A 285 -4.24 -12.90 -8.42
C LEU A 285 -4.66 -14.25 -7.82
N PRO A 286 -3.77 -15.05 -7.20
CA PRO A 286 -4.18 -16.31 -6.54
C PRO A 286 -5.22 -16.11 -5.43
N ALA A 287 -5.13 -15.04 -4.65
CA ALA A 287 -6.09 -14.74 -3.60
C ALA A 287 -7.49 -14.45 -4.16
N GLY A 288 -7.57 -13.68 -5.26
CA GLY A 288 -8.82 -13.43 -5.96
C GLY A 288 -9.44 -14.74 -6.48
N LEU A 289 -8.67 -15.56 -7.20
CA LEU A 289 -9.13 -16.85 -7.71
C LEU A 289 -9.59 -17.83 -6.60
N LEU A 290 -8.91 -17.80 -5.44
CA LEU A 290 -9.34 -18.58 -4.29
C LEU A 290 -10.66 -18.04 -3.72
N ALA A 291 -10.78 -16.71 -3.60
CA ALA A 291 -12.00 -16.06 -3.12
C ALA A 291 -13.21 -16.35 -4.03
N ASP A 292 -13.00 -16.41 -5.36
CA ASP A 292 -14.05 -16.78 -6.32
C ASP A 292 -14.51 -18.22 -6.14
N LYS A 293 -13.61 -19.15 -5.76
CA LYS A 293 -13.93 -20.57 -5.59
C LYS A 293 -14.62 -20.90 -4.27
N ILE A 294 -14.15 -20.34 -3.16
CA ILE A 294 -14.60 -20.73 -1.81
C ILE A 294 -15.40 -19.66 -1.08
N GLY A 295 -15.50 -18.46 -1.66
CA GLY A 295 -16.14 -17.27 -1.10
C GLY A 295 -15.15 -16.31 -0.46
N VAL A 296 -15.42 -15.00 -0.58
CA VAL A 296 -14.55 -13.94 -0.06
C VAL A 296 -14.43 -14.01 1.46
N SER A 297 -15.56 -14.10 2.18
CA SER A 297 -15.56 -14.16 3.66
C SER A 297 -14.79 -15.37 4.20
N LYS A 298 -14.86 -16.53 3.52
CA LYS A 298 -14.08 -17.71 3.93
C LYS A 298 -12.59 -17.49 3.72
N THR A 299 -12.19 -16.95 2.57
CA THR A 299 -10.78 -16.67 2.25
C THR A 299 -10.21 -15.65 3.24
N VAL A 300 -10.97 -14.61 3.58
CA VAL A 300 -10.62 -13.61 4.60
C VAL A 300 -10.45 -14.28 5.98
N ALA A 301 -11.39 -15.14 6.40
CA ALA A 301 -11.30 -15.85 7.66
C ALA A 301 -10.06 -16.76 7.74
N TRP A 302 -9.78 -17.55 6.70
CA TRP A 302 -8.57 -18.38 6.63
C TRP A 302 -7.29 -17.54 6.67
N SER A 303 -7.26 -16.39 5.97
CA SER A 303 -6.10 -15.50 6.01
C SER A 303 -5.84 -14.96 7.43
N PHE A 304 -6.88 -14.56 8.16
CA PHE A 304 -6.73 -14.16 9.57
C PHE A 304 -6.28 -15.33 10.47
N ALA A 305 -6.81 -16.53 10.29
CA ALA A 305 -6.37 -17.70 11.05
C ALA A 305 -4.88 -17.98 10.83
N ILE A 306 -4.41 -17.91 9.57
CA ILE A 306 -2.99 -18.04 9.24
C ILE A 306 -2.17 -16.94 9.90
N LEU A 307 -2.65 -15.69 9.92
CA LEU A 307 -1.94 -14.57 10.56
C LEU A 307 -1.84 -14.75 12.08
N ILE A 308 -2.90 -15.19 12.74
CA ILE A 308 -2.88 -15.47 14.19
C ILE A 308 -1.81 -16.51 14.49
N LEU A 309 -1.75 -17.60 13.72
CA LEU A 309 -0.72 -18.64 13.88
C LEU A 309 0.68 -18.08 13.58
N SER A 310 0.85 -17.31 12.50
CA SER A 310 2.14 -16.71 12.14
C SER A 310 2.63 -15.73 13.21
N PHE A 311 1.77 -14.85 13.73
CA PHE A 311 2.16 -13.96 14.82
C PHE A 311 2.44 -14.76 16.10
N GLY A 312 1.73 -15.86 16.35
CA GLY A 312 2.06 -16.82 17.40
C GLY A 312 3.49 -17.38 17.27
N VAL A 313 3.89 -17.79 16.06
CA VAL A 313 5.27 -18.24 15.80
C VAL A 313 6.28 -17.14 16.12
N PHE A 314 6.05 -15.88 15.72
CA PHE A 314 6.94 -14.77 16.08
C PHE A 314 7.03 -14.52 17.58
N ILE A 315 5.91 -14.64 18.32
CA ILE A 315 5.85 -14.44 19.78
C ILE A 315 6.66 -15.52 20.52
N PHE A 316 6.49 -16.78 20.11
CA PHE A 316 7.08 -17.93 20.83
C PHE A 316 8.46 -18.31 20.28
N SER A 317 8.92 -17.76 19.17
CA SER A 317 10.24 -18.01 18.63
C SER A 317 11.34 -17.58 19.62
N PRO A 318 12.34 -18.43 19.90
CA PRO A 318 13.44 -18.11 20.81
C PRO A 318 14.47 -17.13 20.24
N GLY A 319 14.33 -16.68 18.98
CA GLY A 319 15.26 -15.73 18.39
C GLY A 319 16.66 -16.30 18.13
N ASN A 320 16.78 -17.60 17.90
CA ASN A 320 18.07 -18.23 17.64
C ASN A 320 18.43 -18.11 16.16
N PRO A 321 19.67 -17.63 15.81
CA PRO A 321 20.14 -17.57 14.43
C PRO A 321 20.05 -18.90 13.66
N ASN A 322 20.19 -20.04 14.34
CA ASN A 322 20.08 -21.37 13.74
C ASN A 322 18.65 -21.68 13.25
N LEU A 323 17.64 -20.94 13.72
CA LEU A 323 16.24 -21.06 13.34
C LEU A 323 15.84 -20.06 12.24
N VAL A 324 16.81 -19.52 11.50
CA VAL A 324 16.56 -18.53 10.43
C VAL A 324 15.58 -19.04 9.37
N LEU A 325 15.55 -20.34 9.12
CA LEU A 325 14.58 -20.94 8.19
C LEU A 325 13.14 -20.77 8.67
N ILE A 326 12.89 -20.87 9.98
CA ILE A 326 11.57 -20.61 10.57
C ILE A 326 11.21 -19.13 10.37
N LEU A 327 12.16 -18.21 10.59
CA LEU A 327 11.94 -16.79 10.36
C LEU A 327 11.53 -16.52 8.91
N ILE A 328 12.30 -17.03 7.94
CA ILE A 328 12.05 -16.81 6.50
C ILE A 328 10.69 -17.39 6.10
N THR A 329 10.43 -18.65 6.46
CA THR A 329 9.19 -19.35 6.08
C THR A 329 7.98 -18.66 6.72
N ASN A 330 8.05 -18.32 8.01
CA ASN A 330 6.95 -17.66 8.70
C ASN A 330 6.70 -16.25 8.17
N THR A 331 7.76 -15.49 7.83
CA THR A 331 7.64 -14.18 7.18
C THR A 331 6.96 -14.30 5.83
N ALA A 332 7.31 -15.31 5.03
CA ALA A 332 6.67 -15.55 3.73
C ALA A 332 5.18 -15.89 3.90
N VAL A 333 4.84 -16.80 4.82
CA VAL A 333 3.45 -17.19 5.11
C VAL A 333 2.62 -16.00 5.61
N ALA A 334 3.16 -15.24 6.57
CA ALA A 334 2.49 -14.03 7.05
C ALA A 334 2.26 -13.00 5.92
N SER A 335 3.27 -12.78 5.07
CA SER A 335 3.19 -11.83 3.96
C SER A 335 2.15 -12.27 2.93
N LEU A 336 2.10 -13.56 2.58
CA LEU A 336 1.07 -14.12 1.70
C LEU A 336 -0.33 -13.84 2.25
N ALA A 337 -0.58 -14.12 3.53
CA ALA A 337 -1.87 -13.87 4.16
C ALA A 337 -2.24 -12.39 4.23
N ILE A 338 -1.28 -11.50 4.54
CA ILE A 338 -1.48 -10.03 4.56
C ILE A 338 -1.87 -9.52 3.18
N PHE A 339 -1.13 -9.89 2.14
CA PHE A 339 -1.41 -9.39 0.79
C PHE A 339 -2.63 -10.05 0.16
N ALA A 340 -2.98 -11.29 0.54
CA ALA A 340 -4.26 -11.90 0.20
C ALA A 340 -5.43 -11.08 0.77
N LEU A 341 -5.42 -10.76 2.06
CA LEU A 341 -6.43 -9.90 2.70
C LEU A 341 -6.55 -8.57 1.95
N ARG A 342 -5.42 -7.88 1.70
CA ARG A 342 -5.40 -6.57 1.03
C ARG A 342 -5.96 -6.62 -0.39
N GLY A 343 -5.82 -7.75 -1.08
CA GLY A 343 -6.35 -7.93 -2.42
C GLY A 343 -7.87 -8.12 -2.48
N ILE A 344 -8.47 -8.68 -1.42
CA ILE A 344 -9.86 -9.15 -1.49
C ILE A 344 -10.83 -8.49 -0.51
N TYR A 345 -10.37 -7.78 0.54
CA TYR A 345 -11.28 -7.30 1.59
C TYR A 345 -12.38 -6.34 1.10
N PHE A 346 -12.16 -5.57 0.03
CA PHE A 346 -13.22 -4.72 -0.54
C PHE A 346 -14.31 -5.52 -1.25
N ALA A 347 -14.03 -6.73 -1.71
CA ALA A 347 -15.04 -7.61 -2.29
C ALA A 347 -16.09 -8.08 -1.25
N LEU A 348 -15.78 -7.94 0.06
CA LEU A 348 -16.76 -8.14 1.13
C LEU A 348 -17.97 -7.19 1.05
N LEU A 349 -17.83 -6.01 0.43
CA LEU A 349 -18.95 -5.10 0.23
C LEU A 349 -20.05 -5.73 -0.63
N GLU A 350 -19.65 -6.40 -1.71
CA GLU A 350 -20.60 -7.12 -2.57
C GLU A 350 -21.16 -8.36 -1.88
N GLU A 351 -20.31 -9.20 -1.26
CA GLU A 351 -20.74 -10.41 -0.56
C GLU A 351 -21.62 -10.07 0.66
N GLY A 352 -21.37 -8.93 1.30
CA GLY A 352 -22.14 -8.39 2.41
C GLY A 352 -23.49 -7.77 1.99
N GLY A 353 -23.82 -7.76 0.70
CA GLY A 353 -25.07 -7.25 0.19
C GLY A 353 -25.19 -5.73 0.19
N VAL A 354 -24.08 -5.00 0.12
CA VAL A 354 -24.09 -3.54 -0.05
C VAL A 354 -24.59 -3.21 -1.45
N PRO A 355 -25.71 -2.47 -1.60
CA PRO A 355 -26.26 -2.15 -2.92
C PRO A 355 -25.27 -1.37 -3.79
N LEU A 356 -25.25 -1.68 -5.09
CA LEU A 356 -24.35 -1.07 -6.07
C LEU A 356 -24.44 0.46 -6.06
N ALA A 357 -25.66 1.01 -5.90
CA ALA A 357 -25.93 2.44 -5.86
C ALA A 357 -25.20 3.19 -4.72
N VAL A 358 -24.87 2.51 -3.62
CA VAL A 358 -24.18 3.12 -2.45
C VAL A 358 -22.80 2.55 -2.20
N THR A 359 -22.29 1.67 -3.09
CA THR A 359 -20.98 1.03 -2.93
C THR A 359 -19.84 2.06 -2.87
N GLY A 360 -19.93 3.16 -3.63
CA GLY A 360 -18.93 4.24 -3.59
C GLY A 360 -18.87 4.92 -2.21
N ALA A 361 -20.03 5.23 -1.61
CA ALA A 361 -20.11 5.80 -0.26
C ALA A 361 -19.60 4.80 0.78
N ALA A 362 -19.98 3.53 0.66
CA ALA A 362 -19.52 2.47 1.56
C ALA A 362 -18.00 2.29 1.48
N THR A 363 -17.43 2.23 0.27
CA THR A 363 -15.98 2.15 0.07
C THR A 363 -15.26 3.34 0.72
N GLY A 364 -15.79 4.56 0.55
CA GLY A 364 -15.23 5.75 1.19
C GLY A 364 -15.20 5.63 2.72
N ILE A 365 -16.32 5.24 3.34
CA ILE A 365 -16.42 5.09 4.79
C ILE A 365 -15.47 4.00 5.32
N VAL A 366 -15.52 2.81 4.73
CA VAL A 366 -14.66 1.70 5.19
C VAL A 366 -13.18 1.99 4.96
N SER A 367 -12.82 2.80 3.93
CA SER A 367 -11.43 3.21 3.69
C SER A 367 -10.95 4.21 4.74
N VAL A 368 -11.77 5.23 5.07
CA VAL A 368 -11.40 6.22 6.10
C VAL A 368 -11.13 5.54 7.44
N ILE A 369 -11.99 4.61 7.84
CA ILE A 369 -11.83 3.85 9.09
C ILE A 369 -10.68 2.85 8.94
N GLY A 370 -10.66 2.10 7.86
CA GLY A 370 -9.75 0.96 7.64
C GLY A 370 -8.29 1.37 7.50
N PHE A 371 -7.99 2.59 7.05
CA PHE A 371 -6.60 3.07 6.90
C PHE A 371 -6.11 3.93 8.08
N THR A 372 -6.93 4.10 9.13
CA THR A 372 -6.46 4.75 10.37
C THR A 372 -5.24 4.10 11.03
N PRO A 373 -4.91 2.80 10.83
CA PRO A 373 -3.66 2.24 11.31
C PRO A 373 -2.39 2.96 10.82
N ASP A 374 -2.43 3.67 9.70
CA ASP A 374 -1.31 4.55 9.26
C ASP A 374 -0.95 5.59 10.34
N ILE A 375 -1.92 5.98 11.17
CA ILE A 375 -1.74 7.01 12.20
C ILE A 375 -1.15 6.44 13.48
N PHE A 376 -1.62 5.28 13.95
CA PHE A 376 -1.29 4.81 15.29
C PHE A 376 -0.37 3.59 15.33
N MET A 377 -0.42 2.68 14.35
CA MET A 377 0.36 1.44 14.39
C MET A 377 1.87 1.65 14.35
N PRO A 378 2.43 2.61 13.54
CA PRO A 378 3.85 2.87 13.52
C PRO A 378 4.37 3.37 14.88
N MET A 379 3.63 4.30 15.50
CA MET A 379 3.98 4.85 16.81
C MET A 379 3.85 3.81 17.91
N LEU A 380 2.74 3.06 17.96
CA LEU A 380 2.53 2.01 18.95
C LEU A 380 3.64 0.95 18.92
N GLY A 381 4.01 0.49 17.73
CA GLY A 381 5.10 -0.47 17.59
C GLY A 381 6.42 0.08 18.14
N GLY A 382 6.73 1.35 17.86
CA GLY A 382 7.89 2.03 18.44
C GLY A 382 7.84 2.10 19.96
N VAL A 383 6.68 2.46 20.54
CA VAL A 383 6.47 2.50 22.00
C VAL A 383 6.71 1.13 22.64
N PHE A 384 6.18 0.04 22.03
CA PHE A 384 6.45 -1.30 22.57
C PHE A 384 7.94 -1.64 22.56
N LEU A 385 8.67 -1.30 21.50
CA LEU A 385 10.09 -1.61 21.39
C LEU A 385 10.94 -0.79 22.36
N ASP A 386 10.62 0.49 22.55
CA ASP A 386 11.36 1.36 23.49
C ASP A 386 11.08 1.04 24.95
N ARG A 387 9.80 0.70 25.27
CA ARG A 387 9.40 0.39 26.65
C ARG A 387 9.86 -0.99 27.12
N TYR A 388 9.96 -1.95 26.21
CA TYR A 388 10.32 -3.34 26.50
C TYR A 388 11.51 -3.75 25.63
N PRO A 389 12.74 -3.41 26.04
CA PRO A 389 13.95 -3.62 25.24
C PRO A 389 14.21 -5.11 24.96
N GLY A 390 14.98 -5.37 23.91
CA GLY A 390 15.26 -6.71 23.45
C GLY A 390 14.08 -7.37 22.73
N GLY A 391 13.99 -8.68 22.76
CA GLY A 391 12.93 -9.42 22.06
C GLY A 391 11.51 -9.24 22.62
N LEU A 392 11.38 -8.75 23.86
CA LEU A 392 10.10 -8.65 24.56
C LEU A 392 9.17 -7.60 23.95
N GLY A 393 9.68 -6.46 23.50
CA GLY A 393 8.88 -5.44 22.81
C GLY A 393 8.23 -5.98 21.54
N TYR A 394 8.97 -6.77 20.75
CA TYR A 394 8.43 -7.44 19.57
C TYR A 394 7.33 -8.44 19.94
N LYS A 395 7.52 -9.23 21.01
CA LYS A 395 6.51 -10.20 21.46
C LYS A 395 5.20 -9.51 21.83
N TYR A 396 5.26 -8.43 22.60
CA TYR A 396 4.07 -7.65 22.97
C TYR A 396 3.40 -6.99 21.77
N TYR A 397 4.19 -6.41 20.86
CA TYR A 397 3.64 -5.82 19.65
C TYR A 397 2.96 -6.85 18.75
N PHE A 398 3.60 -8.00 18.52
CA PHE A 398 3.01 -9.08 17.72
C PHE A 398 1.79 -9.71 18.42
N ALA A 399 1.78 -9.80 19.74
CA ALA A 399 0.60 -10.23 20.50
C ALA A 399 -0.57 -9.25 20.34
N PHE A 400 -0.30 -7.94 20.37
CA PHE A 400 -1.29 -6.91 20.08
C PHE A 400 -1.86 -7.06 18.66
N VAL A 401 -0.99 -7.23 17.66
CA VAL A 401 -1.41 -7.45 16.25
C VAL A 401 -2.22 -8.75 16.12
N ALA A 402 -1.80 -9.84 16.77
CA ALA A 402 -2.54 -11.11 16.81
C ALA A 402 -3.95 -10.92 17.41
N GLY A 403 -4.06 -10.14 18.49
CA GLY A 403 -5.34 -9.77 19.09
C GLY A 403 -6.26 -9.03 18.12
N LEU A 404 -5.72 -8.10 17.35
CA LEU A 404 -6.47 -7.45 16.27
C LEU A 404 -6.88 -8.43 15.16
N CYS A 405 -6.01 -9.37 14.78
CA CYS A 405 -6.35 -10.42 13.82
C CYS A 405 -7.49 -11.33 14.32
N ILE A 406 -7.60 -11.59 15.63
CA ILE A 406 -8.73 -12.32 16.22
C ILE A 406 -10.04 -11.52 16.00
N LEU A 407 -10.05 -10.21 16.20
CA LEU A 407 -11.21 -9.37 15.94
C LEU A 407 -11.59 -9.39 14.45
N GLY A 408 -10.61 -9.36 13.55
CA GLY A 408 -10.82 -9.50 12.10
C GLY A 408 -11.41 -10.86 11.73
N LEU A 409 -10.90 -11.94 12.32
CA LEU A 409 -11.44 -13.29 12.15
C LEU A 409 -12.90 -13.37 12.61
N LEU A 410 -13.21 -12.90 13.82
CA LEU A 410 -14.58 -12.91 14.36
C LEU A 410 -15.53 -12.12 13.46
N SER A 411 -15.13 -10.93 13.01
CA SER A 411 -15.94 -10.11 12.09
C SER A 411 -16.18 -10.81 10.76
N SER A 412 -15.16 -11.45 10.19
CA SER A 412 -15.30 -12.22 8.93
C SER A 412 -16.20 -13.43 9.08
N LEU A 413 -16.15 -14.13 10.22
CA LEU A 413 -17.05 -15.26 10.52
C LEU A 413 -18.51 -14.80 10.70
N ILE A 414 -18.75 -13.62 11.30
CA ILE A 414 -20.09 -13.03 11.39
C ILE A 414 -20.61 -12.71 10.00
N ILE A 415 -19.78 -12.10 9.13
CA ILE A 415 -20.17 -11.80 7.74
C ILE A 415 -20.51 -13.10 7.01
N LEU A 416 -19.66 -14.12 7.10
CA LEU A 416 -19.87 -15.43 6.49
C LEU A 416 -21.18 -16.06 6.94
N LYS A 417 -21.45 -16.07 8.25
CA LYS A 417 -22.64 -16.74 8.82
C LYS A 417 -23.94 -15.99 8.50
N LYS A 418 -23.92 -14.66 8.55
CA LYS A 418 -25.13 -13.83 8.50
C LYS A 418 -25.46 -13.34 7.07
N TYR A 419 -24.44 -12.96 6.28
CA TYR A 419 -24.64 -12.26 5.02
C TYR A 419 -24.36 -13.14 3.79
N SER A 420 -23.29 -13.93 3.77
CA SER A 420 -22.96 -14.79 2.65
C SER A 420 -24.05 -15.86 2.40
N LYS A 421 -24.53 -16.53 3.47
CA LYS A 421 -25.63 -17.51 3.37
C LYS A 421 -26.97 -16.91 2.92
N GLN A 422 -27.18 -15.63 3.15
CA GLN A 422 -28.41 -14.96 2.74
C GLN A 422 -28.38 -14.67 1.22
N LYS A 423 -27.22 -14.34 0.66
CA LYS A 423 -27.02 -14.21 -0.78
C LYS A 423 -27.25 -15.54 -1.51
N ASP A 424 -26.73 -16.65 -0.98
CA ASP A 424 -26.90 -17.99 -1.56
C ASP A 424 -28.39 -18.40 -1.58
N LYS A 425 -29.14 -18.11 -0.53
CA LYS A 425 -30.59 -18.38 -0.46
C LYS A 425 -31.40 -17.56 -1.47
N LEU A 426 -31.03 -16.28 -1.67
CA LEU A 426 -31.67 -15.43 -2.68
C LEU A 426 -31.40 -15.88 -4.09
N LEU A 427 -30.19 -16.37 -4.38
CA LEU A 427 -29.79 -16.88 -5.69
C LEU A 427 -30.36 -18.28 -5.97
N SER A 428 -30.57 -19.11 -4.96
CA SER A 428 -31.14 -20.44 -5.09
C SER A 428 -32.68 -20.47 -5.17
N GLY A 429 -33.34 -19.31 -5.07
CA GLY A 429 -34.82 -19.23 -5.13
C GLY A 429 -35.54 -19.86 -3.94
N THR A 430 -34.83 -20.22 -2.87
CA THR A 430 -35.37 -20.86 -1.66
C THR A 430 -35.79 -19.86 -0.58
N ALA A 431 -35.91 -18.57 -0.90
CA ALA A 431 -36.50 -17.58 -0.02
C ALA A 431 -38.02 -17.53 -0.29
N ALA A 432 -38.79 -18.40 0.39
CA ALA A 432 -40.24 -18.31 0.54
C ALA A 432 -40.56 -17.48 1.79
#